data_3c9e1add86ac6c7430a5af34425fa757
#
_entry.id   3c9e1add86ac6c7430a5af34425fa757
#
_cell.length_a   1.000
_cell.length_b   1.000
_cell.length_c   1.000
_cell.angle_alpha   90.00
_cell.angle_beta   90.00
_cell.angle_gamma   90.00
#
_symmetry.space_group_name_H-M   'P 1'
#
loop_
_entity.id
_entity.type
_entity.pdbx_description
1 polymer ?
#
loop_
_entity_poly.entity_id
_entity_poly.type
_entity_poly.pdbx_seq_one_letter_code
_entity_poly.pdbx_strand_id
1 'polypeptide(L)'
;NRTHLILQIFSSRARTREAQIQVETARLQYELPRLTGMGEILSRQGGGSGGLSNKGAGEKKLELDKRKIRHRISELKKELREVEKNRETQRKRRLVQGIPQVALVGYTNAGKSTLLNAFIDKYEENEEKKEDRKVMAKNMLFATLDTTVRKIHLPDKREFLLSDTVGF
;
A
#
# COMPACT_ATOMS: atom_id res chain seq x y z
N ASN A 1 7.13 -14.58 -11.22
CA ASN A 1 5.99 -15.00 -10.39
C ASN A 1 5.00 -13.85 -10.28
N ARG A 2 3.68 -14.14 -10.46
CA ARG A 2 2.58 -13.16 -10.45
C ARG A 2 2.59 -12.26 -9.21
N THR A 3 2.75 -12.85 -8.02
CA THR A 3 2.76 -12.11 -6.75
C THR A 3 3.92 -11.10 -6.69
N HIS A 4 5.10 -11.48 -7.13
CA HIS A 4 6.25 -10.58 -7.16
C HIS A 4 6.01 -9.38 -8.09
N LEU A 5 5.42 -9.62 -9.27
CA LEU A 5 5.06 -8.55 -10.21
C LEU A 5 4.03 -7.58 -9.60
N ILE A 6 2.99 -8.11 -8.95
CA ILE A 6 1.97 -7.28 -8.26
C ILE A 6 2.62 -6.41 -7.18
N LEU A 7 3.49 -7.00 -6.34
CA LEU A 7 4.21 -6.25 -5.30
C LEU A 7 5.13 -5.17 -5.88
N GLN A 8 5.78 -5.43 -7.01
CA GLN A 8 6.58 -4.41 -7.71
C GLN A 8 5.70 -3.26 -8.22
N ILE A 9 4.55 -3.57 -8.83
CA ILE A 9 3.60 -2.55 -9.29
C ILE A 9 3.12 -1.70 -8.10
N PHE A 10 2.78 -2.33 -6.98
CA PHE A 10 2.35 -1.60 -5.79
C PHE A 10 3.47 -0.76 -5.19
N SER A 11 4.70 -1.29 -5.13
CA SER A 11 5.86 -0.54 -4.66
C SER A 11 6.15 0.71 -5.47
N SER A 12 5.99 0.64 -6.80
CA SER A 12 6.21 1.79 -7.69
C SER A 12 5.08 2.85 -7.60
N ARG A 13 3.92 2.50 -7.06
CA ARG A 13 2.73 3.36 -6.99
C ARG A 13 2.39 3.85 -5.59
N ALA A 14 2.97 3.27 -4.56
CA ALA A 14 2.78 3.68 -3.17
C ALA A 14 3.33 5.08 -2.95
N ARG A 15 2.45 6.08 -2.84
CA ARG A 15 2.82 7.48 -2.62
C ARG A 15 2.73 7.89 -1.16
N THR A 16 1.76 7.35 -0.43
CA THR A 16 1.60 7.65 0.99
C THR A 16 2.53 6.78 1.83
N ARG A 17 2.92 7.31 2.99
CA ARG A 17 3.75 6.56 3.95
C ARG A 17 3.09 5.25 4.36
N GLU A 18 1.77 5.24 4.53
CA GLU A 18 1.01 4.04 4.87
C GLU A 18 1.10 2.97 3.77
N ALA A 19 0.83 3.34 2.51
CA ALA A 19 0.92 2.40 1.39
C ALA A 19 2.34 1.84 1.24
N GLN A 20 3.37 2.67 1.43
CA GLN A 20 4.77 2.23 1.41
C GLN A 20 5.06 1.20 2.49
N ILE A 21 4.61 1.44 3.73
CA ILE A 21 4.78 0.50 4.85
C ILE A 21 4.04 -0.81 4.58
N GLN A 22 2.81 -0.74 4.09
CA GLN A 22 2.00 -1.92 3.77
C GLN A 22 2.67 -2.77 2.67
N VAL A 23 3.12 -2.14 1.59
CA VAL A 23 3.79 -2.84 0.47
C VAL A 23 5.14 -3.42 0.91
N GLU A 24 5.95 -2.67 1.66
CA GLU A 24 7.22 -3.15 2.20
C GLU A 24 6.99 -4.36 3.12
N THR A 25 6.01 -4.28 4.02
CA THR A 25 5.65 -5.38 4.92
C THR A 25 5.23 -6.63 4.14
N ALA A 26 4.35 -6.47 3.15
CA ALA A 26 3.87 -7.57 2.31
C ALA A 26 5.02 -8.20 1.52
N ARG A 27 5.93 -7.40 0.99
CA ARG A 27 7.12 -7.86 0.27
C ARG A 27 8.04 -8.68 1.18
N LEU A 28 8.38 -8.16 2.35
CA LEU A 28 9.25 -8.87 3.30
C LEU A 28 8.62 -10.17 3.81
N GLN A 29 7.31 -10.18 4.06
CA GLN A 29 6.57 -11.40 4.43
C GLN A 29 6.56 -12.43 3.30
N TYR A 30 6.51 -11.97 2.05
CA TYR A 30 6.58 -12.85 0.88
C TYR A 30 7.98 -13.42 0.62
N GLU A 31 9.03 -12.64 0.91
CA GLU A 31 10.45 -13.04 0.72
C GLU A 31 10.94 -13.97 1.83
N LEU A 32 10.51 -13.78 3.08
CA LEU A 32 10.99 -14.52 4.26
C LEU A 32 10.92 -16.05 4.12
N PRO A 33 9.81 -16.70 3.71
CA PRO A 33 9.75 -18.15 3.53
C PRO A 33 10.59 -18.64 2.35
N ARG A 34 10.83 -17.80 1.34
CA ARG A 34 11.66 -18.14 0.18
C ARG A 34 13.14 -18.22 0.51
N LEU A 35 13.64 -17.36 1.40
CA LEU A 35 14.98 -17.44 1.94
C LEU A 35 15.21 -18.76 2.70
N THR A 36 14.18 -19.30 3.34
CA THR A 36 14.25 -20.60 4.03
C THR A 36 14.45 -21.74 3.03
N GLY A 37 13.65 -21.79 1.96
CA GLY A 37 13.75 -22.80 0.92
C GLY A 37 15.09 -22.77 0.14
N MET A 38 15.64 -21.59 -0.09
CA MET A 38 16.96 -21.47 -0.72
C MET A 38 18.09 -22.00 0.17
N GLY A 39 18.01 -21.83 1.48
CA GLY A 39 18.99 -22.39 2.43
C GLY A 39 19.03 -23.92 2.42
N GLU A 40 17.88 -24.57 2.33
CA GLU A 40 17.78 -26.03 2.22
C GLU A 40 18.32 -26.55 0.88
N ILE A 41 18.09 -25.87 -0.22
CA ILE A 41 18.60 -26.22 -1.53
C ILE A 41 20.15 -26.09 -1.56
N LEU A 42 20.69 -24.99 -1.02
CA LEU A 42 22.12 -24.76 -0.94
C LEU A 42 22.81 -25.78 -0.01
N SER A 43 22.17 -26.21 1.09
CA SER A 43 22.69 -27.23 1.98
C SER A 43 22.70 -28.62 1.33
N ARG A 44 21.76 -28.95 0.45
CA ARG A 44 21.70 -30.20 -0.32
C ARG A 44 22.68 -30.23 -1.48
N GLN A 45 22.93 -29.14 -2.17
CA GLN A 45 23.91 -29.06 -3.26
C GLN A 45 25.38 -29.05 -2.78
N GLY A 46 25.62 -28.69 -1.52
CA GLY A 46 26.96 -28.71 -0.92
C GLY A 46 27.46 -30.09 -0.47
N GLY A 47 26.81 -31.18 -0.86
CA GLY A 47 27.20 -32.58 -0.53
C GLY A 47 28.35 -33.16 -1.34
N GLY A 48 29.03 -32.37 -2.18
CA GLY A 48 30.27 -32.77 -2.90
C GLY A 48 31.52 -32.45 -2.08
N SER A 49 32.37 -33.45 -1.90
CA SER A 49 33.69 -33.49 -1.30
C SER A 49 34.44 -32.15 -1.29
N GLY A 50 34.47 -31.44 -0.15
CA GLY A 50 35.35 -30.28 0.02
C GLY A 50 34.85 -29.28 1.06
N GLY A 51 35.33 -29.38 2.31
CA GLY A 51 35.41 -28.27 3.25
C GLY A 51 34.22 -28.00 4.16
N LEU A 52 34.26 -28.58 5.35
CA LEU A 52 33.35 -28.32 6.50
C LEU A 52 33.26 -26.82 6.92
N SER A 53 34.17 -25.97 6.47
CA SER A 53 34.30 -24.58 6.92
C SER A 53 33.28 -23.60 6.29
N ASN A 54 32.82 -23.83 5.06
CA ASN A 54 31.93 -22.90 4.37
C ASN A 54 30.44 -23.12 4.67
N LYS A 55 30.03 -24.31 5.13
CA LYS A 55 28.66 -24.66 5.43
C LYS A 55 28.10 -23.84 6.62
N GLY A 56 28.85 -23.74 7.70
CA GLY A 56 28.45 -23.00 8.90
C GLY A 56 28.40 -21.49 8.72
N ALA A 57 29.20 -20.91 7.84
CA ALA A 57 29.20 -19.48 7.56
C ALA A 57 27.98 -19.03 6.74
N GLY A 58 27.59 -19.85 5.73
CA GLY A 58 26.40 -19.57 4.92
C GLY A 58 25.09 -19.69 5.71
N GLU A 59 24.96 -20.72 6.55
CA GLU A 59 23.78 -20.90 7.42
C GLU A 59 23.66 -19.79 8.47
N LYS A 60 24.79 -19.36 9.08
CA LYS A 60 24.79 -18.21 10.01
C LYS A 60 24.37 -16.93 9.32
N LYS A 61 24.85 -16.66 8.10
CA LYS A 61 24.46 -15.46 7.33
C LYS A 61 22.97 -15.45 7.01
N LEU A 62 22.44 -16.59 6.54
CA LEU A 62 21.02 -16.74 6.22
C LEU A 62 20.11 -16.51 7.47
N GLU A 63 20.53 -17.03 8.63
CA GLU A 63 19.78 -16.84 9.87
C GLU A 63 19.83 -15.38 10.36
N LEU A 64 20.96 -14.72 10.20
CA LEU A 64 21.09 -13.27 10.47
C LEU A 64 20.17 -12.46 9.55
N ASP A 65 20.11 -12.78 8.27
CA ASP A 65 19.26 -12.08 7.32
C ASP A 65 17.77 -12.31 7.63
N LYS A 66 17.36 -13.52 7.98
CA LYS A 66 16.00 -13.80 8.48
C LYS A 66 15.67 -13.01 9.73
N ARG A 67 16.60 -12.89 10.68
CA ARG A 67 16.41 -12.11 11.92
C ARG A 67 16.22 -10.63 11.60
N LYS A 68 17.04 -10.07 10.71
CA LYS A 68 16.90 -8.68 10.25
C LYS A 68 15.54 -8.43 9.61
N ILE A 69 15.10 -9.34 8.73
CA ILE A 69 13.79 -9.21 8.06
C ILE A 69 12.65 -9.29 9.07
N ARG A 70 12.68 -10.25 10.01
CA ARG A 70 11.66 -10.33 11.07
C ARG A 70 11.60 -9.08 11.93
N HIS A 71 12.79 -8.56 12.31
CA HIS A 71 12.87 -7.29 13.06
C HIS A 71 12.25 -6.16 12.25
N ARG A 72 12.62 -6.01 10.98
CA ARG A 72 12.07 -4.98 10.10
C ARG A 72 10.56 -5.07 9.95
N ILE A 73 10.01 -6.28 9.78
CA ILE A 73 8.55 -6.50 9.75
C ILE A 73 7.90 -6.04 11.06
N SER A 74 8.53 -6.29 12.21
CA SER A 74 8.01 -5.88 13.51
C SER A 74 7.97 -4.35 13.65
N GLU A 75 9.03 -3.65 13.22
CA GLU A 75 9.10 -2.19 13.20
C GLU A 75 8.01 -1.59 12.30
N LEU A 76 7.90 -2.09 11.06
CA LEU A 76 6.88 -1.62 10.11
C LEU A 76 5.45 -1.83 10.62
N LYS A 77 5.17 -2.96 11.27
CA LYS A 77 3.88 -3.20 11.91
C LYS A 77 3.59 -2.25 13.07
N LYS A 78 4.62 -1.86 13.82
CA LYS A 78 4.46 -0.85 14.89
C LYS A 78 4.13 0.51 14.29
N GLU A 79 4.87 0.92 13.28
CA GLU A 79 4.65 2.18 12.56
C GLU A 79 3.25 2.23 11.93
N LEU A 80 2.79 1.13 11.34
CA LEU A 80 1.44 1.02 10.76
C LEU A 80 0.35 1.24 11.81
N ARG A 81 0.48 0.66 12.99
CA ARG A 81 -0.47 0.86 14.11
C ARG A 81 -0.58 2.33 14.54
N GLU A 82 0.53 3.09 14.49
CA GLU A 82 0.52 4.52 14.80
C GLU A 82 -0.25 5.30 13.73
N VAL A 83 -0.06 4.95 12.44
CA VAL A 83 -0.82 5.54 11.34
C VAL A 83 -2.31 5.23 11.47
N GLU A 84 -2.68 4.00 11.81
CA GLU A 84 -4.07 3.58 12.04
C GLU A 84 -4.73 4.38 13.18
N LYS A 85 -4.04 4.57 14.30
CA LYS A 85 -4.54 5.41 15.42
C LYS A 85 -4.80 6.86 15.00
N ASN A 86 -3.88 7.42 14.21
CA ASN A 86 -4.05 8.78 13.69
C ASN A 86 -5.27 8.89 12.77
N ARG A 87 -5.46 7.91 11.89
CA ARG A 87 -6.66 7.83 11.02
C ARG A 87 -7.94 7.68 11.81
N GLU A 88 -7.95 6.85 12.84
CA GLU A 88 -9.12 6.69 13.70
C GLU A 88 -9.50 8.00 14.38
N THR A 89 -8.51 8.72 14.89
CA THR A 89 -8.72 10.05 15.48
C THR A 89 -9.31 11.04 14.46
N GLN A 90 -8.77 11.07 13.25
CA GLN A 90 -9.29 11.91 12.17
C GLN A 90 -10.72 11.50 11.78
N ARG A 91 -11.02 10.19 11.72
CA ARG A 91 -12.36 9.67 11.43
C ARG A 91 -13.36 10.11 12.51
N LYS A 92 -13.02 9.98 13.80
CA LYS A 92 -13.87 10.44 14.90
C LYS A 92 -14.17 11.94 14.81
N ARG A 93 -13.16 12.77 14.50
CA ARG A 93 -13.36 14.22 14.30
C ARG A 93 -14.33 14.52 13.16
N ARG A 94 -14.24 13.82 12.03
CA ARG A 94 -15.14 13.98 10.88
C ARG A 94 -16.58 13.56 11.22
N LEU A 95 -16.77 12.49 11.99
CA LEU A 95 -18.08 12.05 12.45
C LEU A 95 -18.75 13.09 13.35
N VAL A 96 -18.00 13.72 14.26
CA VAL A 96 -18.51 14.79 15.12
C VAL A 96 -18.96 16.02 14.30
N GLN A 97 -18.32 16.29 13.16
CA GLN A 97 -18.71 17.38 12.26
C GLN A 97 -19.98 17.09 11.46
N GLY A 98 -20.54 15.88 11.52
CA GLY A 98 -21.77 15.50 10.85
C GLY A 98 -21.71 15.50 9.30
N ILE A 99 -20.49 15.52 8.71
CA ILE A 99 -20.32 15.54 7.26
C ILE A 99 -20.56 14.14 6.69
N PRO A 100 -21.53 13.93 5.78
CA PRO A 100 -21.78 12.64 5.15
C PRO A 100 -20.53 12.13 4.41
N GLN A 101 -20.31 10.80 4.45
CA GLN A 101 -19.19 10.16 3.78
C GLN A 101 -19.70 9.16 2.74
N VAL A 102 -19.19 9.27 1.52
CA VAL A 102 -19.51 8.40 0.39
C VAL A 102 -18.22 7.75 -0.10
N ALA A 103 -18.23 6.44 -0.29
CA ALA A 103 -17.09 5.70 -0.84
C ALA A 103 -17.42 5.14 -2.22
N LEU A 104 -16.53 5.35 -3.19
CA LEU A 104 -16.59 4.73 -4.52
C LEU A 104 -15.96 3.34 -4.45
N VAL A 105 -16.76 2.30 -4.59
CA VAL A 105 -16.34 0.90 -4.52
C VAL A 105 -16.62 0.19 -5.84
N GLY A 106 -15.72 -0.68 -6.28
CA GLY A 106 -15.89 -1.45 -7.51
C GLY A 106 -14.58 -1.97 -8.08
N TYR A 107 -14.66 -2.71 -9.18
CA TYR A 107 -13.51 -3.34 -9.82
C TYR A 107 -12.46 -2.34 -10.30
N THR A 108 -11.24 -2.86 -10.50
CA THR A 108 -10.17 -2.09 -11.16
C THR A 108 -10.67 -1.65 -12.55
N ASN A 109 -10.33 -0.41 -12.91
CA ASN A 109 -10.73 0.20 -14.20
C ASN A 109 -12.25 0.38 -14.41
N ALA A 110 -13.06 0.37 -13.34
CA ALA A 110 -14.50 0.64 -13.41
C ALA A 110 -14.86 2.14 -13.46
N GLY A 111 -13.87 3.02 -13.61
CA GLY A 111 -14.10 4.47 -13.72
C GLY A 111 -14.28 5.22 -12.39
N LYS A 112 -13.94 4.62 -11.23
CA LYS A 112 -14.10 5.27 -9.91
C LYS A 112 -13.35 6.60 -9.82
N SER A 113 -12.07 6.61 -10.15
CA SER A 113 -11.24 7.82 -10.12
C SER A 113 -11.68 8.85 -11.18
N THR A 114 -12.18 8.38 -12.32
CA THR A 114 -12.77 9.26 -13.35
C THR A 114 -14.03 9.94 -12.83
N LEU A 115 -14.90 9.19 -12.13
CA LEU A 115 -16.10 9.72 -11.51
C LEU A 115 -15.76 10.75 -10.42
N LEU A 116 -14.77 10.46 -9.57
CA LEU A 116 -14.28 11.41 -8.58
C LEU A 116 -13.82 12.72 -9.23
N ASN A 117 -13.04 12.63 -10.30
CA ASN A 117 -12.56 13.78 -11.04
C ASN A 117 -13.71 14.58 -11.67
N ALA A 118 -14.72 13.89 -12.21
CA ALA A 118 -15.91 14.55 -12.75
C ALA A 118 -16.69 15.34 -11.67
N PHE A 119 -16.75 14.83 -10.45
CA PHE A 119 -17.32 15.58 -9.33
C PHE A 119 -16.49 16.82 -8.97
N ILE A 120 -15.17 16.71 -8.97
CA ILE A 120 -14.27 17.85 -8.72
C ILE A 120 -14.45 18.90 -9.81
N ASP A 121 -14.43 18.49 -11.09
CA ASP A 121 -14.61 19.41 -12.23
C ASP A 121 -15.95 20.14 -12.19
N LYS A 122 -17.01 19.47 -11.75
CA LYS A 122 -18.36 20.04 -11.70
C LYS A 122 -18.59 21.00 -10.53
N TYR A 123 -18.00 20.72 -9.37
CA TYR A 123 -18.35 21.39 -8.12
C TYR A 123 -17.21 22.21 -7.48
N GLU A 124 -15.99 22.15 -8.01
CA GLU A 124 -14.90 23.04 -7.57
C GLU A 124 -14.85 24.26 -8.49
N GLU A 125 -15.02 25.45 -7.92
CA GLU A 125 -15.03 26.71 -8.66
C GLU A 125 -13.61 27.26 -8.94
N ASN A 126 -12.63 26.90 -8.11
CA ASN A 126 -11.27 27.37 -8.22
C ASN A 126 -10.44 26.45 -9.12
N GLU A 127 -10.05 26.94 -10.32
CA GLU A 127 -9.29 26.16 -11.33
C GLU A 127 -7.93 25.66 -10.82
N GLU A 128 -7.20 26.46 -10.03
CA GLU A 128 -5.92 26.03 -9.47
C GLU A 128 -6.08 24.87 -8.50
N LYS A 129 -7.14 24.90 -7.68
CA LYS A 129 -7.46 23.80 -6.76
C LYS A 129 -8.01 22.57 -7.47
N LYS A 130 -8.62 22.70 -8.64
CA LYS A 130 -9.09 21.56 -9.43
C LYS A 130 -7.95 20.63 -9.80
N GLU A 131 -6.88 21.17 -10.37
CA GLU A 131 -5.75 20.36 -10.82
C GLU A 131 -5.04 19.64 -9.64
N ASP A 132 -4.82 20.32 -8.51
CA ASP A 132 -4.20 19.74 -7.33
C ASP A 132 -5.07 18.66 -6.66
N ARG A 133 -6.40 18.74 -6.83
CA ARG A 133 -7.36 17.81 -6.24
C ARG A 133 -7.66 16.60 -7.09
N LYS A 134 -7.41 16.65 -8.39
CA LYS A 134 -7.63 15.53 -9.30
C LYS A 134 -6.77 14.33 -8.93
N VAL A 135 -7.35 13.17 -9.10
CA VAL A 135 -6.69 11.90 -8.90
C VAL A 135 -6.25 11.36 -10.24
N MET A 136 -5.11 10.68 -10.29
CA MET A 136 -4.62 10.04 -11.50
C MET A 136 -5.60 8.96 -11.96
N ALA A 137 -6.43 9.30 -12.93
CA ALA A 137 -7.31 8.38 -13.62
C ALA A 137 -6.60 7.87 -14.88
N LYS A 138 -6.02 6.68 -14.82
CA LYS A 138 -5.40 6.01 -15.99
C LYS A 138 -6.12 4.71 -16.29
N ASN A 139 -6.23 4.42 -17.56
CA ASN A 139 -6.83 3.17 -18.04
C ASN A 139 -5.87 1.98 -17.81
N MET A 140 -5.60 1.67 -16.54
CA MET A 140 -4.71 0.58 -16.14
C MET A 140 -5.16 -0.04 -14.83
N LEU A 141 -4.83 -1.32 -14.63
CA LEU A 141 -5.11 -2.05 -13.39
C LEU A 141 -4.36 -1.42 -12.21
N PHE A 142 -5.02 -1.34 -11.05
CA PHE A 142 -4.45 -0.78 -9.82
C PHE A 142 -3.91 0.65 -9.99
N ALA A 143 -4.62 1.48 -10.74
CA ALA A 143 -4.26 2.90 -10.89
C ALA A 143 -4.29 3.63 -9.55
N THR A 144 -5.29 3.34 -8.72
CA THR A 144 -5.43 3.85 -7.35
C THR A 144 -4.97 2.79 -6.37
N LEU A 145 -3.93 3.08 -5.61
CA LEU A 145 -3.44 2.25 -4.50
C LEU A 145 -3.78 2.88 -3.15
N ASP A 146 -3.67 4.19 -3.06
CA ASP A 146 -3.97 4.97 -1.87
C ASP A 146 -5.40 5.49 -1.89
N THR A 147 -6.14 5.30 -0.82
CA THR A 147 -7.48 5.86 -0.66
C THR A 147 -7.40 7.38 -0.61
N THR A 148 -8.05 8.05 -1.55
CA THR A 148 -8.09 9.50 -1.64
C THR A 148 -9.44 10.01 -1.18
N VAL A 149 -9.47 10.93 -0.21
CA VAL A 149 -10.71 11.56 0.30
C VAL A 149 -10.75 13.01 -0.15
N ARG A 150 -11.86 13.42 -0.75
CA ARG A 150 -12.10 14.79 -1.18
C ARG A 150 -13.40 15.32 -0.60
N LYS A 151 -13.38 16.57 -0.16
CA LYS A 151 -14.58 17.30 0.27
C LYS A 151 -15.21 17.95 -0.94
N ILE A 152 -16.48 17.65 -1.18
CA ILE A 152 -17.26 18.19 -2.29
C ILE A 152 -18.29 19.15 -1.71
N HIS A 153 -18.38 20.35 -2.31
CA HIS A 153 -19.35 21.36 -1.97
C HIS A 153 -20.45 21.37 -3.03
N LEU A 154 -21.69 21.24 -2.61
CA LEU A 154 -22.85 21.31 -3.50
C LEU A 154 -23.36 22.76 -3.60
N PRO A 155 -24.07 23.13 -4.66
CA PRO A 155 -24.60 24.48 -4.85
C PRO A 155 -25.57 24.92 -3.73
N ASP A 156 -26.21 23.97 -3.06
CA ASP A 156 -27.14 24.21 -1.93
C ASP A 156 -26.42 24.34 -0.58
N LYS A 157 -25.10 24.59 -0.59
CA LYS A 157 -24.21 24.70 0.59
C LYS A 157 -24.06 23.42 1.42
N ARG A 158 -24.61 22.31 0.98
CA ARG A 158 -24.32 21.01 1.60
C ARG A 158 -22.94 20.51 1.20
N GLU A 159 -22.32 19.77 2.09
CA GLU A 159 -20.98 19.21 1.90
C GLU A 159 -20.99 17.71 2.15
N PHE A 160 -20.16 16.98 1.43
CA PHE A 160 -19.90 15.57 1.71
C PHE A 160 -18.45 15.20 1.38
N LEU A 161 -17.99 14.11 1.99
CA LEU A 161 -16.67 13.55 1.70
C LEU A 161 -16.83 12.42 0.70
N LEU A 162 -16.12 12.51 -0.43
CA LEU A 162 -16.08 11.48 -1.44
C LEU A 162 -14.71 10.79 -1.40
N SER A 163 -14.72 9.46 -1.27
CA SER A 163 -13.51 8.65 -1.17
C SER A 163 -13.38 7.77 -2.41
N ASP A 164 -12.23 7.85 -3.09
CA ASP A 164 -11.82 6.87 -4.10
C ASP A 164 -11.08 5.71 -3.41
N THR A 165 -11.48 4.49 -3.70
CA THR A 165 -10.90 3.29 -3.10
C THR A 165 -10.15 2.46 -4.12
N VAL A 166 -9.27 1.60 -3.63
CA VAL A 166 -8.59 0.60 -4.46
C VAL A 166 -9.63 -0.31 -5.12
N GLY A 167 -9.45 -0.61 -6.40
CA GLY A 167 -10.31 -1.56 -7.12
C GLY A 167 -10.03 -3.01 -6.73
N PHE A 168 -11.06 -3.82 -6.72
CA PHE A 168 -10.98 -5.28 -6.53
C PHE A 168 -10.42 -5.99 -7.76
#